data_b8804d98a61f7eddf3c42b0b9b933123
#
_entry.id   b8804d98a61f7eddf3c42b0b9b933123
#
_cell.length_a   1.000
_cell.length_b   1.000
_cell.length_c   1.000
_cell.angle_alpha   90.00
_cell.angle_beta   90.00
_cell.angle_gamma   90.00
#
_symmetry.space_group_name_H-M   'P 1'
#
loop_
_entity.id
_entity.type
_entity.pdbx_description
1 polymer ?
#
loop_
_entity_poly.entity_id
_entity_poly.type
_entity_poly.pdbx_seq_one_letter_code
_entity_poly.pdbx_strand_id
1 'polypeptide(L)'
;MYVIILYDVDVSRVSKINKFLKQYLYWRQNSVFEGELLNSQLEKIKKYINDFIKGEDKIIIYILPSKKNINIIEFGESESIENII
;
A
#
# COMPACT_ATOMS: atom_id res chain seq x y z
N MET A 1 6.88 4.40 -11.15
CA MET A 1 5.73 3.50 -11.33
C MET A 1 4.67 3.75 -10.27
N TYR A 2 3.43 3.50 -10.58
CA TYR A 2 2.34 3.62 -9.62
C TYR A 2 1.98 2.24 -9.08
N VAL A 3 1.81 2.12 -7.77
CA VAL A 3 1.45 0.84 -7.17
C VAL A 3 0.21 0.95 -6.30
N ILE A 4 -0.50 -0.16 -6.20
CA ILE A 4 -1.61 -0.33 -5.28
C ILE A 4 -1.33 -1.60 -4.51
N ILE A 5 -1.29 -1.48 -3.19
CA ILE A 5 -1.00 -2.62 -2.32
C ILE A 5 -2.22 -2.93 -1.46
N LEU A 6 -2.65 -4.18 -1.52
CA LEU A 6 -3.72 -4.69 -0.69
C LEU A 6 -3.15 -5.78 0.20
N TYR A 7 -3.55 -5.80 1.47
CA TYR A 7 -3.09 -6.86 2.35
C TYR A 7 -4.23 -7.40 3.19
N ASP A 8 -4.07 -8.66 3.57
CA ASP A 8 -4.95 -9.36 4.48
C ASP A 8 -4.04 -10.12 5.43
N VAL A 9 -3.82 -9.56 6.61
CA VAL A 9 -2.91 -10.12 7.60
C VAL A 9 -3.61 -10.21 8.94
N ASP A 10 -3.04 -10.99 9.84
CA ASP A 10 -3.60 -11.11 11.18
C ASP A 10 -3.72 -9.74 11.84
N VAL A 11 -4.83 -9.50 12.52
CA VAL A 11 -5.16 -8.23 13.13
C VAL A 11 -4.05 -7.74 14.08
N SER A 12 -3.37 -8.65 14.73
CA SER A 12 -2.28 -8.32 15.66
C SER A 12 -1.09 -7.67 14.98
N ARG A 13 -0.97 -7.78 13.64
CA ARG A 13 0.17 -7.25 12.90
C ARG A 13 -0.19 -6.15 11.91
N VAL A 14 -1.48 -5.76 11.84
CA VAL A 14 -1.94 -4.70 10.95
C VAL A 14 -1.20 -3.39 11.22
N SER A 15 -1.07 -3.03 12.47
CA SER A 15 -0.40 -1.78 12.86
C SER A 15 1.04 -1.72 12.34
N LYS A 16 1.74 -2.83 12.37
CA LYS A 16 3.13 -2.91 11.96
C LYS A 16 3.28 -2.68 10.45
N ILE A 17 2.47 -3.34 9.63
CA ILE A 17 2.56 -3.17 8.18
C ILE A 17 2.07 -1.78 7.76
N ASN A 18 1.04 -1.25 8.42
CA ASN A 18 0.58 0.11 8.15
C ASN A 18 1.68 1.13 8.38
N LYS A 19 2.34 1.03 9.51
CA LYS A 19 3.41 1.96 9.86
C LYS A 19 4.54 1.92 8.84
N PHE A 20 4.86 0.74 8.35
CA PHE A 20 5.89 0.59 7.33
C PHE A 20 5.45 1.21 6.00
N LEU A 21 4.26 0.84 5.51
CA LEU A 21 3.79 1.31 4.20
C LEU A 21 3.56 2.82 4.15
N LYS A 22 3.18 3.42 5.26
CA LYS A 22 2.99 4.88 5.33
C LYS A 22 4.25 5.69 5.06
N GLN A 23 5.41 5.08 5.15
CA GLN A 23 6.67 5.76 4.82
C GLN A 23 6.80 6.00 3.32
N TYR A 24 6.09 5.23 2.50
CA TYR A 24 6.25 5.25 1.05
C TYR A 24 4.96 5.60 0.30
N LEU A 25 3.81 5.25 0.87
CA LEU A 25 2.54 5.28 0.17
C LEU A 25 1.46 5.98 0.98
N TYR A 26 0.36 6.29 0.31
CA TYR A 26 -0.80 6.89 0.94
C TYR A 26 -1.80 5.81 1.33
N TRP A 27 -2.26 5.88 2.57
CA TRP A 27 -3.33 5.01 3.04
C TRP A 27 -4.65 5.49 2.43
N ARG A 28 -5.33 4.60 1.74
CA ARG A 28 -6.61 4.94 1.08
C ARG A 28 -7.79 4.53 1.94
N GLN A 29 -7.81 3.29 2.37
CA GLN A 29 -8.84 2.78 3.27
C GLN A 29 -8.45 1.37 3.73
N ASN A 30 -8.94 0.97 4.89
CA ASN A 30 -8.72 -0.38 5.41
C ASN A 30 -7.28 -0.85 5.18
N SER A 31 -7.11 -1.82 4.30
CA SER A 31 -5.80 -2.40 3.99
C SER A 31 -5.36 -2.09 2.57
N VAL A 32 -5.65 -0.88 2.11
CA VAL A 32 -5.31 -0.44 0.75
C VAL A 32 -4.39 0.78 0.83
N PHE A 33 -3.23 0.65 0.20
CA PHE A 33 -2.26 1.74 0.06
C PHE A 33 -1.96 1.94 -1.42
N GLU A 34 -1.65 3.17 -1.80
CA GLU A 34 -1.27 3.46 -3.18
C GLU A 34 -0.33 4.65 -3.26
N GLY A 35 0.41 4.73 -4.37
CA GLY A 35 1.27 5.87 -4.63
C GLY A 35 2.33 5.58 -5.68
N GLU A 36 3.10 6.63 -5.99
CA GLU A 36 4.25 6.52 -6.89
C GLU A 36 5.45 5.99 -6.13
N LEU A 37 6.18 5.10 -6.78
CA LEU A 37 7.40 4.55 -6.20
C LEU A 37 8.55 4.59 -7.20
N LEU A 38 9.75 4.76 -6.67
CA LEU A 38 10.96 4.47 -7.41
C LEU A 38 11.21 2.96 -7.34
N ASN A 39 11.97 2.44 -8.31
CA ASN A 39 12.32 1.01 -8.30
C ASN A 39 12.99 0.59 -7.00
N SER A 40 13.88 1.42 -6.48
CA SER A 40 14.57 1.12 -5.23
C SER A 40 13.62 1.03 -4.04
N GLN A 41 12.58 1.84 -4.03
CA GLN A 41 11.58 1.81 -2.96
C GLN A 41 10.73 0.54 -3.07
N LEU A 42 10.34 0.16 -4.27
CA LEU A 42 9.59 -1.07 -4.48
C LEU A 42 10.39 -2.28 -3.99
N GLU A 43 11.70 -2.31 -4.27
CA GLU A 43 12.53 -3.42 -3.81
C GLU A 43 12.62 -3.48 -2.29
N LYS A 44 12.67 -2.36 -1.62
CA LYS A 44 12.64 -2.31 -0.16
C LYS A 44 11.31 -2.84 0.40
N ILE A 45 10.22 -2.46 -0.24
CA ILE A 45 8.89 -2.93 0.16
C ILE A 45 8.78 -4.44 -0.04
N LYS A 46 9.24 -4.94 -1.19
CA LYS A 46 9.22 -6.37 -1.49
C LYS A 46 10.01 -7.17 -0.45
N LYS A 47 11.18 -6.67 -0.09
CA LYS A 47 12.00 -7.32 0.92
C LYS A 47 11.31 -7.36 2.27
N TYR A 48 10.75 -6.22 2.67
CA TYR A 48 10.02 -6.15 3.93
C TYR A 48 8.87 -7.14 3.97
N ILE A 49 8.08 -7.18 2.89
CA ILE A 49 6.93 -8.07 2.79
C ILE A 49 7.38 -9.54 2.85
N ASN A 50 8.46 -9.87 2.15
CA ASN A 50 8.96 -11.23 2.14
C ASN A 50 9.36 -11.70 3.53
N ASP A 51 9.92 -10.82 4.35
CA ASP A 51 10.30 -11.12 5.72
C ASP A 51 9.11 -11.08 6.68
N PHE A 52 8.10 -10.30 6.34
CA PHE A 52 6.93 -10.09 7.18
C PHE A 52 5.89 -11.20 7.07
N ILE A 53 5.68 -11.69 5.84
CA ILE A 53 4.56 -12.57 5.53
C ILE A 53 4.70 -13.93 6.21
N LYS A 54 3.59 -14.42 6.77
CA LYS A 54 3.56 -15.74 7.40
C LYS A 54 2.13 -16.25 7.52
N GLY A 55 2.00 -17.56 7.75
CA GLY A 55 0.69 -18.18 7.94
C GLY A 55 -0.20 -17.98 6.73
N GLU A 56 -1.40 -17.50 6.98
CA GLU A 56 -2.40 -17.27 5.94
C GLU A 56 -2.38 -15.86 5.40
N ASP A 57 -1.35 -15.07 5.71
CA ASP A 57 -1.24 -13.72 5.20
C ASP A 57 -1.24 -13.68 3.69
N LYS A 58 -1.86 -12.63 3.14
CA LYS A 58 -1.84 -12.40 1.71
C LYS A 58 -1.60 -10.93 1.44
N ILE A 59 -0.66 -10.64 0.56
CA ILE A 59 -0.35 -9.26 0.15
C ILE A 59 -0.25 -9.25 -1.36
N ILE A 60 -0.98 -8.33 -1.99
CA ILE A 60 -0.99 -8.20 -3.45
C ILE A 60 -0.51 -6.81 -3.81
N ILE A 61 0.40 -6.73 -4.75
CA ILE A 61 0.88 -5.46 -5.29
C ILE A 61 0.52 -5.39 -6.76
N TYR A 62 -0.31 -4.41 -7.12
CA TYR A 62 -0.59 -4.11 -8.52
C TYR A 62 0.36 -3.01 -8.94
N ILE A 63 1.05 -3.23 -10.03
CA ILE A 63 2.05 -2.29 -10.55
C ILE A 63 1.60 -1.78 -11.91
N LEU A 64 1.53 -0.46 -12.04
CA LEU A 64 1.18 0.19 -13.29
C LEU A 64 2.37 1.06 -13.72
N PRO A 65 2.62 1.16 -15.03
CA PRO A 65 3.79 1.90 -15.51
C PRO A 65 3.77 3.36 -15.07
N SER A 66 2.59 3.97 -15.02
CA SER A 66 2.46 5.39 -14.72
C SER A 66 1.06 5.69 -14.22
N LYS A 67 0.95 6.72 -13.37
CA LYS A 67 -0.34 7.23 -12.92
C LYS A 67 -1.20 7.76 -14.06
N LYS A 68 -0.59 8.14 -15.17
CA LYS A 68 -1.30 8.67 -16.33
C LYS A 68 -2.35 7.72 -16.89
N ASN A 69 -2.18 6.43 -16.71
CA ASN A 69 -3.07 5.42 -17.25
C ASN A 69 -4.09 4.92 -16.23
N ILE A 70 -4.23 5.62 -15.10
CA ILE A 70 -5.15 5.23 -14.05
C ILE A 70 -6.25 6.25 -13.94
N ASN A 71 -7.50 5.77 -13.99
CA ASN A 71 -8.65 6.59 -13.64
C ASN A 71 -9.12 6.12 -12.27
N ILE A 72 -9.13 7.05 -11.32
CA ILE A 72 -9.58 6.75 -9.96
C ILE A 72 -10.93 7.42 -9.75
N ILE A 73 -11.93 6.62 -9.47
CA ILE A 73 -13.28 7.13 -9.14
C ILE A 73 -13.53 6.73 -7.70
N GLU A 74 -13.85 7.70 -6.90
CA GLU A 74 -13.96 7.51 -5.46
C GLU A 74 -15.34 7.94 -4.98
N PHE A 75 -15.98 7.09 -4.19
CA PHE A 75 -17.28 7.39 -3.57
C PHE A 75 -17.10 7.38 -2.06
N GLY A 76 -17.77 8.30 -1.38
CA GLY A 76 -17.69 8.40 0.07
C GLY A 76 -16.61 9.37 0.52
N GLU A 77 -16.38 9.42 1.82
CA GLU A 77 -15.37 10.30 2.39
C GLU A 77 -13.98 9.73 2.22
N SER A 78 -13.02 10.59 1.88
CA SER A 78 -11.63 10.22 1.74
C SER A 78 -10.88 10.58 3.02
N GLU A 79 -10.60 9.59 3.84
CA GLU A 79 -9.88 9.80 5.10
C GLU A 79 -8.41 10.07 4.87
N SER A 80 -7.85 9.52 3.80
CA SER A 80 -6.42 9.67 3.52
C SER A 80 -6.01 11.11 3.25
N ILE A 81 -6.89 11.90 2.66
CA ILE A 81 -6.61 13.30 2.34
C ILE A 81 -6.41 14.11 3.61
N GLU A 82 -7.19 13.85 4.62
CA GLU A 82 -7.09 14.55 5.89
C GLU A 82 -5.76 14.31 6.57
N ASN A 83 -5.20 13.13 6.38
CA ASN A 83 -3.93 12.77 6.99
C ASN A 83 -2.74 13.39 6.28
N ILE A 84 -2.93 13.80 5.05
CA ILE A 84 -1.88 14.40 4.24
C ILE A 84 -1.77 15.90 4.52
N ILE A 85 -2.87 16.48 4.83
CA ILE A 85 -2.96 17.89 5.13
C ILE A 85 -2.47 18.17 6.54
#